data_9e72b46712a74817b03bb404640a622a
#
_entry.id   9e72b46712a74817b03bb404640a622a
#
_cell.length_a   1.000
_cell.length_b   1.000
_cell.length_c   1.000
_cell.angle_alpha   90.00
_cell.angle_beta   90.00
_cell.angle_gamma   90.00
#
_symmetry.space_group_name_H-M   'P 1'
#
loop_
_entity.id
_entity.type
_entity.pdbx_description
1 polymer ?
#
loop_
_entity_poly.entity_id
_entity_poly.type
_entity_poly.pdbx_seq_one_letter_code
_entity_poly.pdbx_strand_id
1 'polypeptide(L)'
;MVNYLLKKSYQLKDLKEIEFNDLWGDRGVFTTMWIFENPSKILFFKEHINNLIKSTKAFSISKSSLRLNILNLIKNNINPKIKYNHLLRIAVNKKILSISLRKRIKPKLNFDLKLVKLK
;
A
#
# COMPACT_ATOMS: atom_id res chain seq x y z
N MET A 1 2.31 -18.96 1.94
CA MET A 1 2.82 -18.21 0.77
C MET A 1 1.80 -17.14 0.38
N VAL A 2 2.25 -15.92 0.14
CA VAL A 2 1.36 -14.83 -0.25
C VAL A 2 1.25 -14.79 -1.78
N ASN A 3 0.02 -14.79 -2.27
CA ASN A 3 -0.25 -14.61 -3.68
C ASN A 3 -0.53 -13.15 -3.98
N TYR A 4 0.35 -12.53 -4.75
CA TYR A 4 0.18 -11.14 -5.13
C TYR A 4 -0.55 -11.03 -6.47
N LEU A 5 -1.56 -10.15 -6.52
CA LEU A 5 -2.15 -9.73 -7.78
C LEU A 5 -1.21 -8.76 -8.50
N LEU A 6 -0.51 -7.96 -7.73
CA LEU A 6 0.45 -6.97 -8.24
C LEU A 6 1.58 -6.85 -7.23
N LYS A 7 2.81 -6.77 -7.72
CA LYS A 7 3.97 -6.48 -6.88
C LYS A 7 5.03 -5.80 -7.73
N LYS A 8 5.38 -4.57 -7.37
CA LYS A 8 6.38 -3.79 -8.08
C LYS A 8 7.19 -2.95 -7.12
N SER A 9 8.45 -2.76 -7.43
CA SER A 9 9.35 -1.88 -6.69
C SER A 9 10.06 -0.94 -7.63
N TYR A 10 10.39 0.25 -7.12
CA TYR A 10 11.01 1.31 -7.89
C TYR A 10 12.13 1.93 -7.07
N GLN A 11 13.17 2.37 -7.75
CA GLN A 11 14.18 3.18 -7.09
C GLN A 11 13.56 4.53 -6.73
N LEU A 12 13.73 4.94 -5.48
CA LEU A 12 13.11 6.19 -5.03
C LEU A 12 13.65 7.41 -5.77
N LYS A 13 14.94 7.41 -6.10
CA LYS A 13 15.59 8.56 -6.70
C LYS A 13 15.08 8.92 -8.10
N ASP A 14 14.71 7.93 -8.90
CA ASP A 14 14.34 8.15 -10.30
C ASP A 14 13.07 7.41 -10.73
N LEU A 15 12.47 6.63 -9.81
CA LEU A 15 11.29 5.81 -10.05
C LEU A 15 11.46 4.77 -11.15
N LYS A 16 12.71 4.35 -11.38
CA LYS A 16 12.99 3.26 -12.30
C LYS A 16 12.58 1.95 -11.66
N GLU A 17 11.84 1.12 -12.39
CA GLU A 17 11.37 -0.16 -11.88
C GLU A 17 12.55 -1.11 -11.67
N ILE A 18 12.52 -1.81 -10.53
CA ILE A 18 13.53 -2.78 -10.13
C ILE A 18 12.86 -4.07 -9.70
N GLU A 19 13.64 -5.09 -9.38
CA GLU A 19 13.10 -6.33 -8.86
C GLU A 19 12.32 -6.06 -7.57
N PHE A 20 11.18 -6.73 -7.41
CA PHE A 20 10.30 -6.50 -6.27
C PHE A 20 10.98 -6.82 -4.94
N ASN A 21 10.87 -5.87 -4.02
CA ASN A 21 11.29 -6.01 -2.64
C ASN A 21 10.16 -5.47 -1.77
N ASP A 22 9.56 -6.33 -0.94
CA ASP A 22 8.43 -5.92 -0.12
C ASP A 22 8.82 -5.04 1.06
N LEU A 23 10.11 -4.87 1.29
CA LEU A 23 10.68 -4.10 2.40
C LEU A 23 10.26 -4.63 3.77
N TRP A 24 9.85 -5.88 3.82
CA TRP A 24 9.47 -6.51 5.08
C TRP A 24 10.70 -6.70 5.96
N GLY A 25 10.64 -6.15 7.17
CA GLY A 25 11.77 -6.19 8.09
C GLY A 25 12.83 -5.13 7.87
N ASP A 26 12.74 -4.35 6.80
CA ASP A 26 13.68 -3.26 6.54
C ASP A 26 13.27 -2.01 7.32
N ARG A 27 14.25 -1.16 7.56
CA ARG A 27 13.98 0.14 8.17
C ARG A 27 13.31 1.05 7.16
N GLY A 28 12.09 1.40 7.46
CA GLY A 28 11.30 2.23 6.58
C GLY A 28 9.89 2.34 7.12
N VAL A 29 8.97 2.79 6.29
CA VAL A 29 7.57 2.96 6.66
C VAL A 29 6.68 2.27 5.63
N PHE A 30 5.52 1.85 6.08
CA PHE A 30 4.53 1.28 5.19
C PHE A 30 3.12 1.60 5.67
N THR A 31 2.16 1.45 4.75
CA THR A 31 0.75 1.50 5.08
C THR A 31 0.03 0.43 4.26
N THR A 32 -1.02 -0.14 4.84
CA THR A 32 -1.85 -1.13 4.17
C THR A 32 -3.29 -0.62 4.16
N MET A 33 -3.89 -0.61 2.99
CA MET A 33 -5.22 -0.06 2.78
C MET A 33 -6.11 -1.08 2.09
N TRP A 34 -7.39 -1.05 2.41
CA TRP A 34 -8.36 -1.88 1.71
C TRP A 34 -8.81 -1.18 0.43
N ILE A 35 -8.64 -1.86 -0.71
CA ILE A 35 -9.18 -1.41 -1.99
C ILE A 35 -10.31 -2.37 -2.39
N PHE A 36 -11.44 -1.82 -2.80
CA PHE A 36 -12.65 -2.60 -3.02
C PHE A 36 -13.54 -1.96 -4.10
N GLU A 37 -14.45 -2.75 -4.61
CA GLU A 37 -15.46 -2.37 -5.61
C GLU A 37 -14.90 -2.05 -7.00
N ASN A 38 -15.82 -1.77 -7.90
CA ASN A 38 -15.57 -1.31 -9.26
C ASN A 38 -16.64 -0.28 -9.62
N PRO A 39 -16.29 1.01 -9.84
CA PRO A 39 -14.92 1.53 -9.80
C PRO A 39 -14.32 1.45 -8.40
N SER A 40 -13.02 1.24 -8.34
CA SER A 40 -12.33 0.96 -7.09
C SER A 40 -12.36 2.15 -6.12
N LYS A 41 -12.49 1.81 -4.84
CA LYS A 41 -12.41 2.75 -3.73
C LYS A 41 -11.35 2.27 -2.76
N ILE A 42 -10.69 3.19 -2.09
CA ILE A 42 -9.68 2.87 -1.08
C ILE A 42 -10.12 3.47 0.23
N LEU A 43 -10.27 2.60 1.24
CA LEU A 43 -10.77 3.02 2.55
C LEU A 43 -9.75 3.89 3.27
N PHE A 44 -10.19 5.05 3.74
CA PHE A 44 -9.36 6.03 4.46
C PHE A 44 -8.07 6.38 3.72
N PHE A 45 -8.17 6.52 2.40
CA PHE A 45 -6.99 6.74 1.56
C PHE A 45 -6.18 7.96 1.99
N LYS A 46 -6.85 9.09 2.15
CA LYS A 46 -6.19 10.34 2.50
C LYS A 46 -5.45 10.23 3.83
N GLU A 47 -6.10 9.64 4.83
CA GLU A 47 -5.53 9.46 6.15
C GLU A 47 -4.31 8.54 6.12
N HIS A 48 -4.41 7.43 5.40
CA HIS A 48 -3.28 6.51 5.27
C HIS A 48 -2.08 7.16 4.61
N ILE A 49 -2.31 7.89 3.52
CA ILE A 49 -1.21 8.54 2.79
C ILE A 49 -0.60 9.67 3.63
N ASN A 50 -1.44 10.47 4.30
CA ASN A 50 -0.93 11.53 5.16
C ASN A 50 -0.06 10.98 6.28
N ASN A 51 -0.50 9.88 6.92
CA ASN A 51 0.27 9.26 7.99
C ASN A 51 1.58 8.65 7.45
N LEU A 52 1.54 8.06 6.28
CA LEU A 52 2.75 7.52 5.66
C LEU A 52 3.78 8.61 5.41
N ILE A 53 3.36 9.71 4.78
CA ILE A 53 4.25 10.83 4.48
C ILE A 53 4.82 11.44 5.76
N LYS A 54 3.98 11.59 6.78
CA LYS A 54 4.43 12.10 8.07
C LYS A 54 5.47 11.18 8.70
N SER A 55 5.28 9.88 8.60
CA SER A 55 6.20 8.89 9.17
C SER A 55 7.54 8.86 8.45
N THR A 56 7.60 9.24 7.18
CA THR A 56 8.86 9.23 6.43
C THR A 56 9.90 10.16 7.06
N LYS A 57 9.46 11.22 7.72
CA LYS A 57 10.37 12.16 8.37
C LYS A 57 11.16 11.50 9.50
N ALA A 58 10.51 10.59 10.24
CA ALA A 58 11.17 9.89 11.35
C ALA A 58 12.29 8.96 10.88
N PHE A 59 12.24 8.53 9.61
CA PHE A 59 13.24 7.64 9.04
C PHE A 59 14.20 8.35 8.10
N SER A 60 14.18 9.69 8.11
CA SER A 60 15.04 10.51 7.25
C SER A 60 14.85 10.20 5.76
N ILE A 61 13.66 9.81 5.39
CA ILE A 61 13.29 9.62 3.98
C ILE A 61 12.83 10.97 3.46
N SER A 62 13.63 11.58 2.59
CA SER A 62 13.37 12.91 2.09
C SER A 62 13.18 12.89 0.58
N LYS A 63 11.96 13.17 0.16
CA LYS A 63 11.64 13.34 -1.26
C LYS A 63 10.39 14.21 -1.35
N SER A 64 10.57 15.45 -1.83
CA SER A 64 9.48 16.43 -1.86
C SER A 64 8.31 15.99 -2.73
N SER A 65 8.56 15.18 -3.75
CA SER A 65 7.51 14.68 -4.65
C SER A 65 6.95 13.32 -4.25
N LEU A 66 7.27 12.81 -3.06
CA LEU A 66 6.90 11.45 -2.67
C LEU A 66 5.40 11.20 -2.73
N ARG A 67 4.60 12.13 -2.20
CA ARG A 67 3.14 12.02 -2.24
C ARG A 67 2.64 11.86 -3.67
N LEU A 68 3.10 12.71 -4.57
CA LEU A 68 2.70 12.67 -5.97
C LEU A 68 3.15 11.36 -6.64
N ASN A 69 4.37 10.91 -6.32
CA ASN A 69 4.88 9.66 -6.84
C ASN A 69 4.02 8.47 -6.43
N ILE A 70 3.60 8.42 -5.17
CA ILE A 70 2.72 7.36 -4.66
C ILE A 70 1.38 7.40 -5.37
N LEU A 71 0.78 8.59 -5.50
CA LEU A 71 -0.50 8.73 -6.18
C LEU A 71 -0.43 8.26 -7.63
N ASN A 72 0.63 8.62 -8.32
CA ASN A 72 0.82 8.20 -9.71
C ASN A 72 1.03 6.70 -9.84
N LEU A 73 1.78 6.08 -8.92
CA LEU A 73 1.97 4.64 -8.91
C LEU A 73 0.65 3.89 -8.73
N ILE A 74 -0.16 4.35 -7.80
CA ILE A 74 -1.47 3.75 -7.57
C ILE A 74 -2.33 3.88 -8.82
N LYS A 75 -2.40 5.09 -9.37
CA LYS A 75 -3.20 5.35 -10.57
C LYS A 75 -2.77 4.48 -11.75
N ASN A 76 -1.46 4.35 -11.95
CA ASN A 76 -0.91 3.60 -13.09
C ASN A 76 -1.06 2.08 -12.94
N ASN A 77 -1.16 1.59 -11.72
CA ASN A 77 -1.18 0.15 -11.45
C ASN A 77 -2.56 -0.41 -11.11
N ILE A 78 -3.54 0.45 -10.80
CA ILE A 78 -4.89 0.01 -10.54
C ILE A 78 -5.64 -0.14 -11.87
N ASN A 79 -6.17 -1.33 -12.11
CA ASN A 79 -6.91 -1.62 -13.34
C ASN A 79 -8.38 -1.26 -13.15
N PRO A 80 -8.93 -0.33 -13.93
CA PRO A 80 -10.34 0.08 -13.78
C PRO A 80 -11.34 -1.02 -14.15
N LYS A 81 -10.88 -2.10 -14.78
CA LYS A 81 -11.75 -3.22 -15.17
C LYS A 81 -11.87 -4.29 -14.10
N ILE A 82 -11.08 -4.21 -13.05
CA ILE A 82 -11.08 -5.21 -11.98
C ILE A 82 -11.95 -4.75 -10.83
N LYS A 83 -12.80 -5.64 -10.34
CA LYS A 83 -13.50 -5.43 -9.09
C LYS A 83 -12.59 -5.92 -7.96
N TYR A 84 -12.09 -4.99 -7.17
CA TYR A 84 -11.12 -5.32 -6.14
C TYR A 84 -11.79 -5.76 -4.85
N ASN A 85 -11.09 -6.60 -4.11
CA ASN A 85 -11.28 -6.84 -2.69
C ASN A 85 -9.91 -7.29 -2.19
N HIS A 86 -9.01 -6.34 -2.12
CA HIS A 86 -7.58 -6.59 -1.91
C HIS A 86 -7.03 -5.66 -0.86
N LEU A 87 -5.84 -5.99 -0.40
CA LEU A 87 -5.06 -5.11 0.45
C LEU A 87 -3.97 -4.47 -0.40
N LEU A 88 -3.98 -3.15 -0.44
CA LEU A 88 -2.98 -2.35 -1.14
C LEU A 88 -1.93 -1.91 -0.12
N ARG A 89 -0.70 -2.33 -0.32
CA ARG A 89 0.40 -1.98 0.56
C ARG A 89 1.37 -1.08 -0.17
N ILE A 90 1.69 0.05 0.45
CA ILE A 90 2.74 0.96 0.01
C ILE A 90 3.82 0.94 1.06
N ALA A 91 5.05 0.67 0.66
CA ALA A 91 6.20 0.65 1.56
C ALA A 91 7.32 1.48 0.96
N VAL A 92 8.03 2.20 1.81
CA VAL A 92 9.13 3.06 1.34
C VAL A 92 10.25 3.09 2.37
N ASN A 93 11.47 3.04 1.87
CA ASN A 93 12.66 3.33 2.65
C ASN A 93 13.49 4.39 1.92
N LYS A 94 14.73 4.60 2.33
CA LYS A 94 15.56 5.65 1.71
C LYS A 94 15.85 5.41 0.25
N LYS A 95 15.74 4.17 -0.24
CA LYS A 95 16.17 3.80 -1.58
C LYS A 95 15.07 3.27 -2.47
N ILE A 96 14.01 2.70 -1.89
CA ILE A 96 13.02 1.90 -2.63
C ILE A 96 11.62 2.32 -2.24
N LEU A 97 10.75 2.35 -3.26
CA LEU A 97 9.31 2.53 -3.09
C LEU A 97 8.62 1.31 -3.69
N SER A 98 7.83 0.61 -2.89
CA SER A 98 7.18 -0.63 -3.32
C SER A 98 5.67 -0.55 -3.20
N ILE A 99 5.00 -1.16 -4.17
CA ILE A 99 3.54 -1.27 -4.19
C ILE A 99 3.17 -2.74 -4.39
N SER A 100 2.20 -3.22 -3.62
CA SER A 100 1.71 -4.57 -3.80
C SER A 100 0.21 -4.65 -3.52
N LEU A 101 -0.43 -5.57 -4.20
CA LEU A 101 -1.83 -5.92 -3.99
C LEU A 101 -1.90 -7.41 -3.71
N ARG A 102 -2.54 -7.76 -2.61
CA ARG A 102 -2.79 -9.16 -2.27
C ARG A 102 -4.26 -9.31 -1.88
N LYS A 103 -4.79 -10.51 -2.07
CA LYS A 103 -6.18 -10.78 -1.77
C LYS A 103 -6.45 -10.56 -0.28
N ARG A 104 -7.54 -9.86 0.02
CA ARG A 104 -7.97 -9.67 1.39
C ARG A 104 -8.57 -10.98 1.91
N ILE A 105 -8.02 -11.49 3.01
CA ILE A 105 -8.52 -12.71 3.64
C ILE A 105 -9.54 -12.28 4.69
N LYS A 106 -10.76 -12.79 4.56
CA LYS A 106 -11.79 -12.50 5.54
C LYS A 106 -11.48 -13.23 6.85
N PRO A 107 -11.59 -12.55 7.99
CA PRO A 107 -11.50 -13.23 9.27
C PRO A 107 -12.62 -14.27 9.42
N LYS A 108 -12.42 -15.25 10.29
CA LYS A 108 -13.47 -16.22 10.57
C LYS A 108 -14.71 -15.51 11.12
N LEU A 109 -15.86 -15.98 10.73
CA LEU A 109 -17.13 -15.35 11.07
C LEU A 109 -17.28 -15.05 12.56
N ASN A 110 -16.96 -16.02 13.41
CA ASN A 110 -17.06 -15.84 14.85
C ASN A 110 -16.24 -14.69 15.36
N PHE A 111 -15.06 -14.56 14.81
CA PHE A 111 -14.13 -13.50 15.19
C PHE A 111 -14.70 -12.13 14.79
N ASP A 112 -15.25 -12.03 13.60
CA ASP A 112 -15.87 -10.79 13.12
C ASP A 112 -17.03 -10.34 14.02
N LEU A 113 -17.88 -11.26 14.39
CA LEU A 113 -19.04 -10.95 15.24
C LEU A 113 -18.60 -10.41 16.59
N LYS A 114 -17.56 -11.00 17.16
CA LYS A 114 -17.03 -10.51 18.44
C LYS A 114 -16.49 -9.10 18.33
N LEU A 115 -15.79 -8.79 17.26
CA LEU A 115 -15.26 -7.46 17.06
C LEU A 115 -16.37 -6.42 16.91
N VAL A 116 -17.42 -6.76 16.21
CA VAL A 116 -18.56 -5.86 16.04
C VAL A 116 -19.23 -5.57 17.38
N LYS A 117 -19.39 -6.58 18.22
CA LYS A 117 -20.03 -6.40 19.50
C LYS A 117 -19.25 -5.55 20.48
N LEU A 118 -17.95 -5.52 20.35
CA LEU A 118 -17.10 -4.73 21.24
C LEU A 118 -17.18 -3.24 20.97
N LYS A 119 -17.85 -2.87 19.94
CA LYS A 119 -18.05 -1.47 19.62
C LYS A 119 -19.42 -1.02 20.14
#